data_5438bc4830de718d61dc28c608905b7e
#
_entry.id   5438bc4830de718d61dc28c608905b7e
#
_cell.length_a   1.000
_cell.length_b   1.000
_cell.length_c   1.000
_cell.angle_alpha   90.00
_cell.angle_beta   90.00
_cell.angle_gamma   90.00
#
_symmetry.space_group_name_H-M   'P 1'
#
loop_
_entity.id
_entity.type
_entity.pdbx_description
1 polymer ?
#
loop_
_entity_poly.entity_id
_entity_poly.type
_entity_poly.pdbx_seq_one_letter_code
_entity_poly.pdbx_strand_id
1 'polypeptide(L)'
;YHLTTYGIWGFALATSATLRSAIEVGLNYLELTFAFCKITLQEDDDQAYLQVEAQHLPEASQRFVVERDISAIINIHRELFSPIMPISEVHLRWDKALSNSFYEQVLGLIPKFNQDKNGVTFKRELLDMPLPGANEASRKILIAQCQELLQNRLKDNSAALKVRDLIIANLDQQVDMESVAKQMCVSLRTLRRMLSAEGTSFRKLMDEVRETLALELIQGTNLSLEDISYRLGYSDTANFFHAFKRWKGFTPNHFRKIND
;
A
#
# COMPACT_ATOMS: atom_id res chain seq x y z
N TYR A 1 8.04 -5.48 0.22
CA TYR A 1 7.89 -4.22 0.97
C TYR A 1 8.84 -4.24 2.15
N HIS A 2 9.88 -3.37 2.14
CA HIS A 2 10.74 -3.17 3.31
C HIS A 2 10.25 -1.97 4.12
N LEU A 3 10.38 -2.03 5.45
CA LEU A 3 10.03 -0.90 6.32
C LEU A 3 10.68 0.41 5.88
N THR A 4 11.93 0.33 5.39
CA THR A 4 12.67 1.49 4.86
C THR A 4 12.04 2.12 3.62
N THR A 5 11.26 1.37 2.84
CA THR A 5 10.53 1.88 1.66
C THR A 5 9.46 2.90 2.05
N TYR A 6 8.92 2.78 3.27
CA TYR A 6 7.93 3.69 3.81
C TYR A 6 8.53 4.92 4.50
N GLY A 7 9.86 5.13 4.40
CA GLY A 7 10.54 6.31 4.94
C GLY A 7 10.30 6.49 6.44
N ILE A 8 10.00 7.72 6.87
CA ILE A 8 9.83 8.09 8.28
C ILE A 8 8.78 7.24 9.00
N TRP A 9 7.66 6.93 8.33
CA TRP A 9 6.60 6.09 8.87
C TRP A 9 7.13 4.67 9.21
N GLY A 10 7.85 4.04 8.29
CA GLY A 10 8.43 2.71 8.52
C GLY A 10 9.46 2.70 9.65
N PHE A 11 10.30 3.72 9.73
CA PHE A 11 11.25 3.87 10.85
C PHE A 11 10.55 4.10 12.19
N ALA A 12 9.42 4.82 12.21
CA ALA A 12 8.63 5.01 13.43
C ALA A 12 8.04 3.68 13.95
N LEU A 13 7.60 2.80 13.05
CA LEU A 13 7.18 1.44 13.41
C LEU A 13 8.35 0.63 13.98
N ALA A 14 9.48 0.61 13.27
CA ALA A 14 10.65 -0.18 13.66
C ALA A 14 11.23 0.21 15.02
N THR A 15 11.08 1.47 15.44
CA THR A 15 11.58 1.99 16.71
C THR A 15 10.56 1.94 17.84
N SER A 16 9.36 1.45 17.60
CA SER A 16 8.29 1.29 18.61
C SER A 16 8.65 0.26 19.66
N ALA A 17 8.16 0.46 20.88
CA ALA A 17 8.50 -0.40 22.01
C ALA A 17 7.91 -1.81 21.90
N THR A 18 6.66 -1.90 21.43
CA THR A 18 5.91 -3.15 21.28
C THR A 18 5.20 -3.18 19.93
N LEU A 19 4.68 -4.36 19.53
CA LEU A 19 3.86 -4.47 18.32
C LEU A 19 2.60 -3.59 18.45
N ARG A 20 1.96 -3.54 19.59
CA ARG A 20 0.80 -2.67 19.85
C ARG A 20 1.12 -1.23 19.50
N SER A 21 2.21 -0.70 20.06
CA SER A 21 2.63 0.67 19.79
C SER A 21 3.02 0.91 18.32
N ALA A 22 3.59 -0.10 17.64
CA ALA A 22 3.86 -0.04 16.21
C ALA A 22 2.57 0.02 15.40
N ILE A 23 1.58 -0.84 15.71
CA ILE A 23 0.27 -0.83 15.04
C ILE A 23 -0.45 0.51 15.27
N GLU A 24 -0.46 1.03 16.50
CA GLU A 24 -1.05 2.35 16.79
C GLU A 24 -0.41 3.46 15.97
N VAL A 25 0.91 3.52 15.90
CA VAL A 25 1.64 4.46 15.03
C VAL A 25 1.28 4.23 13.56
N GLY A 26 1.27 2.97 13.13
CA GLY A 26 0.92 2.58 11.78
C GLY A 26 -0.45 3.07 11.37
N LEU A 27 -1.46 2.85 12.19
CA LEU A 27 -2.84 3.26 11.93
C LEU A 27 -3.05 4.77 12.02
N ASN A 28 -2.43 5.44 13.00
CA ASN A 28 -2.57 6.89 13.18
C ASN A 28 -1.96 7.71 12.04
N TYR A 29 -0.96 7.16 11.37
CA TYR A 29 -0.25 7.83 10.27
C TYR A 29 -0.35 7.05 8.95
N LEU A 30 -1.35 6.18 8.82
CA LEU A 30 -1.56 5.35 7.63
C LEU A 30 -1.67 6.19 6.34
N GLU A 31 -2.25 7.38 6.44
CA GLU A 31 -2.39 8.33 5.32
C GLU A 31 -1.04 8.79 4.74
N LEU A 32 0.08 8.64 5.46
CA LEU A 32 1.42 8.92 4.92
C LEU A 32 1.93 7.81 3.99
N THR A 33 1.22 6.70 3.90
CA THR A 33 1.55 5.55 3.07
C THR A 33 0.68 5.49 1.82
N PHE A 34 0.84 4.44 1.03
CA PHE A 34 -0.02 4.11 -0.11
C PHE A 34 -1.09 3.06 0.25
N ALA A 35 -1.42 2.91 1.53
CA ALA A 35 -2.53 2.07 1.95
C ALA A 35 -3.87 2.70 1.54
N PHE A 36 -4.72 1.92 0.88
CA PHE A 36 -6.04 2.37 0.43
C PHE A 36 -7.18 1.75 1.20
N CYS A 37 -6.88 0.67 1.92
CA CYS A 37 -7.85 0.05 2.80
C CYS A 37 -7.95 0.81 4.12
N LYS A 38 -9.14 0.82 4.68
CA LYS A 38 -9.31 1.13 6.08
C LYS A 38 -8.86 -0.08 6.89
N ILE A 39 -7.91 0.13 7.80
CA ILE A 39 -7.36 -0.93 8.65
C ILE A 39 -7.75 -0.63 10.09
N THR A 40 -8.25 -1.64 10.80
CA THR A 40 -8.63 -1.54 12.21
C THR A 40 -8.12 -2.73 13.00
N LEU A 41 -7.61 -2.48 14.21
CA LEU A 41 -7.24 -3.54 15.15
C LEU A 41 -8.46 -3.92 15.99
N GLN A 42 -8.74 -5.20 16.08
CA GLN A 42 -9.71 -5.82 16.98
C GLN A 42 -8.96 -6.87 17.80
N GLU A 43 -9.32 -7.02 19.07
CA GLU A 43 -8.70 -8.02 19.94
C GLU A 43 -9.75 -8.66 20.85
N ASP A 44 -9.56 -9.93 21.16
CA ASP A 44 -10.25 -10.67 22.18
C ASP A 44 -9.23 -11.23 23.22
N ASP A 45 -9.62 -12.18 24.04
CA ASP A 45 -8.75 -12.71 25.10
C ASP A 45 -7.50 -13.44 24.54
N ASP A 46 -7.62 -14.10 23.40
CA ASP A 46 -6.59 -14.98 22.83
C ASP A 46 -5.96 -14.44 21.54
N GLN A 47 -6.75 -13.69 20.76
CA GLN A 47 -6.37 -13.29 19.40
C GLN A 47 -6.48 -11.79 19.16
N ALA A 48 -5.65 -11.31 18.24
CA ALA A 48 -5.74 -9.99 17.65
C ALA A 48 -5.99 -10.14 16.15
N TYR A 49 -6.81 -9.25 15.60
CA TYR A 49 -7.24 -9.25 14.22
C TYR A 49 -7.08 -7.86 13.61
N LEU A 50 -6.27 -7.74 12.56
CA LEU A 50 -6.21 -6.55 11.73
C LEU A 50 -7.20 -6.72 10.58
N GLN A 51 -8.35 -6.06 10.69
CA GLN A 51 -9.37 -6.03 9.65
C GLN A 51 -8.99 -5.05 8.55
N VAL A 52 -9.16 -5.48 7.30
CA VAL A 52 -8.82 -4.71 6.09
C VAL A 52 -10.07 -4.51 5.25
N GLU A 53 -10.55 -3.28 5.15
CA GLU A 53 -11.80 -2.91 4.48
C GLU A 53 -11.55 -2.01 3.27
N ALA A 54 -12.19 -2.35 2.15
CA ALA A 54 -12.10 -1.63 0.89
C ALA A 54 -13.46 -1.27 0.25
N GLN A 55 -14.58 -1.35 1.03
CA GLN A 55 -15.93 -1.14 0.49
C GLN A 55 -16.16 0.26 -0.10
N HIS A 56 -15.33 1.23 0.28
CA HIS A 56 -15.35 2.59 -0.27
C HIS A 56 -14.69 2.69 -1.65
N LEU A 57 -14.00 1.63 -2.10
CA LEU A 57 -13.37 1.55 -3.42
C LEU A 57 -14.28 0.86 -4.44
N PRO A 58 -14.09 1.10 -5.76
CA PRO A 58 -14.78 0.37 -6.80
C PRO A 58 -14.63 -1.15 -6.65
N GLU A 59 -15.70 -1.91 -6.86
CA GLU A 59 -15.74 -3.36 -6.63
C GLU A 59 -14.63 -4.11 -7.38
N ALA A 60 -14.37 -3.73 -8.62
CA ALA A 60 -13.34 -4.34 -9.46
C ALA A 60 -11.92 -4.24 -8.88
N SER A 61 -11.62 -3.18 -8.11
CA SER A 61 -10.30 -2.96 -7.51
C SER A 61 -10.17 -3.47 -6.07
N GLN A 62 -11.30 -3.73 -5.37
CA GLN A 62 -11.28 -4.08 -3.95
C GLN A 62 -10.38 -5.27 -3.64
N ARG A 63 -10.52 -6.35 -4.42
CA ARG A 63 -9.75 -7.57 -4.19
C ARG A 63 -8.24 -7.32 -4.28
N PHE A 64 -7.81 -6.70 -5.38
CA PHE A 64 -6.39 -6.40 -5.59
C PHE A 64 -5.80 -5.54 -4.47
N VAL A 65 -6.52 -4.48 -4.09
CA VAL A 65 -6.06 -3.54 -3.06
C VAL A 65 -5.98 -4.21 -1.69
N VAL A 66 -6.96 -5.05 -1.35
CA VAL A 66 -6.96 -5.81 -0.09
C VAL A 66 -5.82 -6.84 -0.04
N GLU A 67 -5.64 -7.64 -1.10
CA GLU A 67 -4.56 -8.63 -1.16
C GLU A 67 -3.17 -7.95 -1.09
N ARG A 68 -3.02 -6.78 -1.72
CA ARG A 68 -1.81 -5.96 -1.64
C ARG A 68 -1.56 -5.44 -0.23
N ASP A 69 -2.57 -4.84 0.42
CA ASP A 69 -2.41 -4.27 1.76
C ASP A 69 -2.17 -5.36 2.81
N ILE A 70 -2.81 -6.53 2.68
CA ILE A 70 -2.52 -7.71 3.51
C ILE A 70 -1.07 -8.17 3.31
N SER A 71 -0.58 -8.22 2.07
CA SER A 71 0.81 -8.57 1.79
C SER A 71 1.78 -7.58 2.44
N ALA A 72 1.48 -6.28 2.39
CA ALA A 72 2.28 -5.25 3.06
C ALA A 72 2.28 -5.44 4.59
N ILE A 73 1.12 -5.69 5.21
CA ILE A 73 0.98 -5.98 6.66
C ILE A 73 1.85 -7.19 7.04
N ILE A 74 1.77 -8.28 6.28
CA ILE A 74 2.55 -9.49 6.53
C ILE A 74 4.05 -9.21 6.49
N ASN A 75 4.52 -8.49 5.47
CA ASN A 75 5.94 -8.17 5.33
C ASN A 75 6.43 -7.22 6.42
N ILE A 76 5.65 -6.23 6.81
CA ILE A 76 5.95 -5.35 7.95
C ILE A 76 6.08 -6.17 9.24
N HIS A 77 5.13 -7.06 9.53
CA HIS A 77 5.20 -7.92 10.72
C HIS A 77 6.42 -8.84 10.69
N ARG A 78 6.74 -9.40 9.52
CA ARG A 78 7.92 -10.24 9.34
C ARG A 78 9.22 -9.48 9.62
N GLU A 79 9.34 -8.24 9.16
CA GLU A 79 10.53 -7.42 9.44
C GLU A 79 10.63 -6.98 10.90
N LEU A 80 9.51 -6.67 11.54
CA LEU A 80 9.49 -6.28 12.94
C LEU A 80 9.90 -7.42 13.89
N PHE A 81 9.59 -8.68 13.53
CA PHE A 81 9.81 -9.87 14.37
C PHE A 81 10.86 -10.86 13.83
N SER A 82 11.56 -10.55 12.74
CA SER A 82 12.49 -11.52 12.12
C SER A 82 13.32 -12.29 13.17
N PRO A 83 13.43 -13.65 13.06
CA PRO A 83 12.95 -14.52 11.97
C PRO A 83 11.55 -15.12 12.17
N ILE A 84 10.80 -14.70 13.17
CA ILE A 84 9.49 -15.27 13.54
C ILE A 84 8.40 -14.72 12.62
N MET A 85 7.54 -15.61 12.10
CA MET A 85 6.32 -15.20 11.40
C MET A 85 5.16 -15.12 12.40
N PRO A 86 4.73 -13.93 12.85
CA PRO A 86 3.73 -13.81 13.92
C PRO A 86 2.30 -14.05 13.45
N ILE A 87 2.02 -13.92 12.14
CA ILE A 87 0.66 -14.06 11.59
C ILE A 87 0.26 -15.52 11.52
N SER A 88 -0.87 -15.87 12.13
CA SER A 88 -1.40 -17.22 12.18
C SER A 88 -2.30 -17.54 11.00
N GLU A 89 -3.13 -16.59 10.58
CA GLU A 89 -4.14 -16.78 9.55
C GLU A 89 -4.32 -15.51 8.71
N VAL A 90 -4.65 -15.73 7.43
CA VAL A 90 -5.13 -14.68 6.52
C VAL A 90 -6.56 -15.03 6.09
N HIS A 91 -7.44 -14.06 6.14
CA HIS A 91 -8.85 -14.19 5.79
C HIS A 91 -9.16 -13.35 4.56
N LEU A 92 -9.81 -13.94 3.55
CA LEU A 92 -10.26 -13.27 2.35
C LEU A 92 -11.73 -13.60 2.08
N ARG A 93 -12.51 -12.58 1.72
CA ARG A 93 -13.95 -12.72 1.44
C ARG A 93 -14.22 -13.42 0.12
N TRP A 94 -13.30 -13.42 -0.80
CA TRP A 94 -13.47 -13.96 -2.15
C TRP A 94 -13.08 -15.43 -2.24
N ASP A 95 -13.53 -16.05 -3.35
CA ASP A 95 -13.08 -17.36 -3.75
C ASP A 95 -11.57 -17.36 -4.04
N LYS A 96 -10.98 -18.53 -3.96
CA LYS A 96 -9.58 -18.73 -4.32
C LYS A 96 -9.34 -18.42 -5.80
N ALA A 97 -8.46 -17.47 -6.11
CA ALA A 97 -8.13 -17.07 -7.47
C ALA A 97 -6.84 -17.69 -8.02
N LEU A 98 -5.87 -17.94 -7.15
CA LEU A 98 -4.52 -18.37 -7.51
C LEU A 98 -4.19 -19.72 -6.87
N SER A 99 -3.08 -20.35 -7.27
CA SER A 99 -2.65 -21.62 -6.66
C SER A 99 -2.25 -21.45 -5.19
N ASN A 100 -2.33 -22.53 -4.41
CA ASN A 100 -1.83 -22.51 -3.01
C ASN A 100 -0.36 -22.14 -2.95
N SER A 101 0.46 -22.69 -3.86
CA SER A 101 1.89 -22.42 -3.94
C SER A 101 2.19 -20.92 -4.15
N PHE A 102 1.35 -20.23 -4.91
CA PHE A 102 1.49 -18.79 -5.09
C PHE A 102 1.24 -18.02 -3.77
N TYR A 103 0.16 -18.35 -3.07
CA TYR A 103 -0.13 -17.71 -1.78
C TYR A 103 0.94 -18.02 -0.72
N GLU A 104 1.40 -19.28 -0.64
CA GLU A 104 2.50 -19.67 0.26
C GLU A 104 3.78 -18.89 -0.03
N GLN A 105 4.11 -18.70 -1.32
CA GLN A 105 5.31 -17.97 -1.73
C GLN A 105 5.23 -16.49 -1.38
N VAL A 106 4.07 -15.84 -1.59
CA VAL A 106 3.91 -14.39 -1.39
C VAL A 106 3.61 -14.06 0.07
N LEU A 107 2.69 -14.78 0.68
CA LEU A 107 2.20 -14.49 2.03
C LEU A 107 2.89 -15.33 3.12
N GLY A 108 3.52 -16.44 2.76
CA GLY A 108 4.09 -17.40 3.68
C GLY A 108 3.08 -18.36 4.28
N LEU A 109 1.80 -18.27 3.87
CA LEU A 109 0.72 -19.16 4.29
C LEU A 109 -0.43 -19.11 3.27
N ILE A 110 -1.32 -20.11 3.34
CA ILE A 110 -2.49 -20.20 2.48
C ILE A 110 -3.66 -19.48 3.16
N PRO A 111 -4.28 -18.46 2.52
CA PRO A 111 -5.43 -17.78 3.06
C PRO A 111 -6.65 -18.71 3.24
N LYS A 112 -7.49 -18.40 4.21
CA LYS A 112 -8.86 -18.91 4.32
C LYS A 112 -9.75 -18.06 3.42
N PHE A 113 -10.36 -18.69 2.42
CA PHE A 113 -11.24 -18.03 1.44
C PHE A 113 -12.71 -18.08 1.89
N ASN A 114 -13.56 -17.29 1.23
CA ASN A 114 -15.02 -17.21 1.51
C ASN A 114 -15.32 -16.84 2.96
N GLN A 115 -14.53 -15.94 3.53
CA GLN A 115 -14.73 -15.46 4.89
C GLN A 115 -15.62 -14.20 4.90
N ASP A 116 -16.23 -13.88 6.03
CA ASP A 116 -17.07 -12.68 6.18
C ASP A 116 -16.26 -11.38 6.12
N LYS A 117 -14.98 -11.44 6.51
CA LYS A 117 -14.09 -10.28 6.61
C LYS A 117 -12.74 -10.57 5.94
N ASN A 118 -12.05 -9.50 5.51
CA ASN A 118 -10.66 -9.60 5.09
C ASN A 118 -9.75 -9.14 6.22
N GLY A 119 -8.60 -9.78 6.36
CA GLY A 119 -7.59 -9.37 7.34
C GLY A 119 -6.63 -10.46 7.72
N VAL A 120 -5.89 -10.21 8.80
CA VAL A 120 -4.91 -11.14 9.35
C VAL A 120 -5.14 -11.34 10.84
N THR A 121 -4.93 -12.58 11.31
CA THR A 121 -5.04 -12.96 12.72
C THR A 121 -3.68 -13.34 13.25
N PHE A 122 -3.42 -12.98 14.49
CA PHE A 122 -2.23 -13.38 15.24
C PHE A 122 -2.56 -13.47 16.75
N LYS A 123 -1.69 -14.10 17.53
CA LYS A 123 -1.92 -14.22 18.97
C LYS A 123 -1.88 -12.87 19.65
N ARG A 124 -2.85 -12.60 20.53
CA ARG A 124 -2.96 -11.34 21.28
C ARG A 124 -1.70 -11.02 22.10
N GLU A 125 -1.07 -12.04 22.68
CA GLU A 125 0.17 -11.90 23.47
C GLU A 125 1.31 -11.21 22.71
N LEU A 126 1.33 -11.31 21.35
CA LEU A 126 2.34 -10.69 20.50
C LEU A 126 2.22 -9.16 20.49
N LEU A 127 1.04 -8.62 20.76
CA LEU A 127 0.84 -7.16 20.83
C LEU A 127 1.74 -6.48 21.87
N ASP A 128 1.97 -7.15 22.97
CA ASP A 128 2.69 -6.58 24.12
C ASP A 128 4.15 -7.05 24.17
N MET A 129 4.58 -7.86 23.18
CA MET A 129 5.98 -8.26 23.04
C MET A 129 6.88 -7.06 22.69
N PRO A 130 8.05 -6.93 23.32
CA PRO A 130 9.05 -5.93 22.96
C PRO A 130 9.57 -6.16 21.55
N LEU A 131 9.68 -5.10 20.77
CA LEU A 131 10.29 -5.16 19.44
C LEU A 131 11.83 -5.05 19.53
N PRO A 132 12.58 -5.82 18.72
CA PRO A 132 14.06 -5.79 18.75
C PRO A 132 14.66 -4.42 18.46
N GLY A 133 13.98 -3.61 17.64
CA GLY A 133 14.41 -2.25 17.23
C GLY A 133 13.96 -1.13 18.17
N ALA A 134 13.36 -1.45 19.32
CA ALA A 134 12.78 -0.46 20.23
C ALA A 134 13.79 0.63 20.64
N ASN A 135 13.43 1.90 20.35
CA ASN A 135 14.25 3.06 20.72
C ASN A 135 13.34 4.27 20.95
N GLU A 136 13.04 4.55 22.21
CA GLU A 136 12.08 5.60 22.56
C GLU A 136 12.53 7.01 22.17
N ALA A 137 13.84 7.30 22.18
CA ALA A 137 14.37 8.61 21.78
C ALA A 137 14.15 8.84 20.27
N SER A 138 14.52 7.85 19.45
CA SER A 138 14.28 7.88 17.99
C SER A 138 12.80 7.91 17.66
N ARG A 139 11.99 7.09 18.32
CA ARG A 139 10.54 7.01 18.14
C ARG A 139 9.86 8.37 18.35
N LYS A 140 10.18 9.10 19.42
CA LYS A 140 9.62 10.44 19.68
C LYS A 140 9.89 11.42 18.54
N ILE A 141 11.12 11.44 18.02
CA ILE A 141 11.49 12.30 16.91
C ILE A 141 10.72 11.93 15.64
N LEU A 142 10.66 10.62 15.33
CA LEU A 142 10.01 10.12 14.12
C LEU A 142 8.48 10.33 14.15
N ILE A 143 7.84 10.16 15.32
CA ILE A 143 6.41 10.46 15.50
C ILE A 143 6.14 11.95 15.31
N ALA A 144 6.97 12.83 15.86
CA ALA A 144 6.81 14.27 15.66
C ALA A 144 6.91 14.65 14.18
N GLN A 145 7.83 14.04 13.43
CA GLN A 145 7.96 14.23 11.99
C GLN A 145 6.76 13.66 11.21
N CYS A 146 6.25 12.47 11.59
CA CYS A 146 5.02 11.93 10.99
C CYS A 146 3.84 12.88 11.22
N GLN A 147 3.71 13.41 12.43
CA GLN A 147 2.65 14.36 12.78
C GLN A 147 2.74 15.65 11.97
N GLU A 148 3.94 16.20 11.81
CA GLU A 148 4.17 17.41 10.99
C GLU A 148 3.81 17.14 9.52
N LEU A 149 4.27 16.02 8.95
CA LEU A 149 3.95 15.64 7.57
C LEU A 149 2.45 15.44 7.38
N LEU A 150 1.77 14.78 8.30
CA LEU A 150 0.32 14.59 8.24
C LEU A 150 -0.43 15.92 8.33
N GLN A 151 -0.01 16.81 9.25
CA GLN A 151 -0.61 18.14 9.38
C GLN A 151 -0.40 18.97 8.11
N ASN A 152 0.78 18.92 7.51
CA ASN A 152 1.05 19.60 6.24
C ASN A 152 0.19 19.00 5.12
N ARG A 153 0.05 17.68 5.05
CA ARG A 153 -0.85 17.00 4.09
C ARG A 153 -2.32 17.37 4.29
N LEU A 154 -2.79 17.50 5.52
CA LEU A 154 -4.16 17.90 5.84
C LEU A 154 -4.42 19.40 5.63
N LYS A 155 -3.40 20.24 5.87
CA LYS A 155 -3.46 21.69 5.56
C LYS A 155 -3.43 21.97 4.05
N ASP A 156 -2.66 21.17 3.33
CA ASP A 156 -2.68 21.16 1.89
C ASP A 156 -3.99 20.50 1.43
N ASN A 157 -5.00 21.35 1.21
CA ASN A 157 -6.18 21.00 0.43
C ASN A 157 -5.76 20.79 -1.04
N SER A 158 -4.63 20.12 -1.21
CA SER A 158 -3.87 19.95 -2.44
C SER A 158 -4.71 19.20 -3.46
N ALA A 159 -4.94 19.86 -4.59
CA ALA A 159 -5.59 19.23 -5.73
C ALA A 159 -4.78 17.99 -6.19
N ALA A 160 -3.46 18.04 -6.09
CA ALA A 160 -2.58 16.93 -6.45
C ALA A 160 -2.83 15.70 -5.58
N LEU A 161 -3.05 15.85 -4.27
CA LEU A 161 -3.38 14.73 -3.38
C LEU A 161 -4.72 14.09 -3.75
N LYS A 162 -5.77 14.91 -3.89
CA LYS A 162 -7.10 14.43 -4.30
C LYS A 162 -7.06 13.72 -5.66
N VAL A 163 -6.31 14.28 -6.62
CA VAL A 163 -6.13 13.67 -7.93
C VAL A 163 -5.38 12.34 -7.83
N ARG A 164 -4.33 12.27 -7.00
CA ARG A 164 -3.58 11.03 -6.77
C ARG A 164 -4.49 9.94 -6.19
N ASP A 165 -5.27 10.25 -5.17
CA ASP A 165 -6.21 9.31 -4.55
C ASP A 165 -7.24 8.80 -5.57
N LEU A 166 -7.76 9.68 -6.43
CA LEU A 166 -8.70 9.32 -7.49
C LEU A 166 -8.05 8.48 -8.59
N ILE A 167 -6.80 8.75 -8.97
CA ILE A 167 -6.04 7.92 -9.91
C ILE A 167 -5.91 6.50 -9.35
N ILE A 168 -5.51 6.38 -8.10
CA ILE A 168 -5.30 5.09 -7.45
C ILE A 168 -6.61 4.31 -7.34
N ALA A 169 -7.68 4.97 -6.90
CA ALA A 169 -8.99 4.34 -6.75
C ALA A 169 -9.58 3.79 -8.07
N ASN A 170 -9.10 4.27 -9.22
CA ASN A 170 -9.61 3.90 -10.54
C ASN A 170 -8.52 3.38 -11.49
N LEU A 171 -7.41 2.87 -10.97
CA LEU A 171 -6.21 2.55 -11.77
C LEU A 171 -6.45 1.44 -12.81
N ASP A 172 -7.34 0.51 -12.52
CA ASP A 172 -7.80 -0.58 -13.37
C ASP A 172 -8.72 -0.13 -14.51
N GLN A 173 -9.28 1.09 -14.40
CA GLN A 173 -10.04 1.73 -15.44
C GLN A 173 -9.15 2.77 -16.14
N GLN A 174 -9.46 3.08 -17.39
CA GLN A 174 -8.72 4.13 -18.09
C GLN A 174 -9.05 5.50 -17.46
N VAL A 175 -8.33 5.83 -16.38
CA VAL A 175 -8.48 7.11 -15.69
C VAL A 175 -7.98 8.23 -16.56
N ASP A 176 -8.85 9.14 -16.92
CA ASP A 176 -8.52 10.38 -17.62
C ASP A 176 -8.77 11.62 -16.75
N MET A 177 -8.22 12.72 -17.18
CA MET A 177 -8.33 13.98 -16.46
C MET A 177 -9.77 14.51 -16.40
N GLU A 178 -10.62 14.11 -17.34
CA GLU A 178 -12.01 14.54 -17.42
C GLU A 178 -12.86 13.87 -16.36
N SER A 179 -12.70 12.54 -16.20
CA SER A 179 -13.36 11.77 -15.15
C SER A 179 -12.98 12.26 -13.75
N VAL A 180 -11.69 12.54 -13.53
CA VAL A 180 -11.19 13.09 -12.26
C VAL A 180 -11.74 14.51 -12.01
N ALA A 181 -11.75 15.39 -12.99
CA ALA A 181 -12.32 16.73 -12.85
C ALA A 181 -13.81 16.68 -12.50
N LYS A 182 -14.57 15.76 -13.11
CA LYS A 182 -15.98 15.51 -12.80
C LYS A 182 -16.18 15.03 -11.36
N GLN A 183 -15.37 14.07 -10.90
CA GLN A 183 -15.44 13.59 -9.51
C GLN A 183 -15.07 14.67 -8.49
N MET A 184 -14.16 15.57 -8.84
CA MET A 184 -13.80 16.72 -8.01
C MET A 184 -14.78 17.90 -8.14
N CYS A 185 -15.83 17.81 -8.95
CA CYS A 185 -16.81 18.86 -9.23
C CYS A 185 -16.17 20.17 -9.74
N VAL A 186 -15.10 20.07 -10.55
CA VAL A 186 -14.42 21.21 -11.17
C VAL A 186 -14.31 21.06 -12.69
N SER A 187 -14.10 22.18 -13.40
CA SER A 187 -13.80 22.12 -14.83
C SER A 187 -12.36 21.63 -15.10
N LEU A 188 -12.12 21.02 -16.27
CA LEU A 188 -10.77 20.64 -16.71
C LEU A 188 -9.76 21.81 -16.63
N ARG A 189 -10.19 23.02 -17.00
CA ARG A 189 -9.37 24.23 -16.92
C ARG A 189 -9.01 24.55 -15.46
N THR A 190 -9.98 24.43 -14.56
CA THR A 190 -9.76 24.65 -13.12
C THR A 190 -8.79 23.63 -12.56
N LEU A 191 -8.99 22.33 -12.86
CA LEU A 191 -8.11 21.27 -12.40
C LEU A 191 -6.67 21.46 -12.89
N ARG A 192 -6.47 21.77 -14.19
CA ARG A 192 -5.12 22.06 -14.73
C ARG A 192 -4.46 23.23 -14.00
N ARG A 193 -5.21 24.32 -13.73
CA ARG A 193 -4.69 25.48 -13.03
C ARG A 193 -4.29 25.15 -11.59
N MET A 194 -5.11 24.36 -10.88
CA MET A 194 -4.83 23.93 -9.50
C MET A 194 -3.55 23.08 -9.46
N LEU A 195 -3.42 22.08 -10.31
CA LEU A 195 -2.24 21.23 -10.38
C LEU A 195 -0.98 22.03 -10.80
N SER A 196 -1.11 22.95 -11.75
CA SER A 196 0.00 23.82 -12.16
C SER A 196 0.46 24.75 -11.05
N ALA A 197 -0.46 25.29 -10.24
CA ALA A 197 -0.12 26.10 -9.06
C ALA A 197 0.65 25.32 -8.00
N GLU A 198 0.46 23.98 -7.93
CA GLU A 198 1.18 23.07 -7.06
C GLU A 198 2.46 22.50 -7.71
N GLY A 199 2.87 23.02 -8.88
CA GLY A 199 4.10 22.60 -9.58
C GLY A 199 4.03 21.20 -10.21
N THR A 200 2.82 20.65 -10.42
CA THR A 200 2.60 19.31 -10.96
C THR A 200 1.60 19.30 -12.13
N SER A 201 1.32 18.11 -12.65
CA SER A 201 0.34 17.87 -13.69
C SER A 201 -0.31 16.49 -13.52
N PHE A 202 -1.49 16.29 -14.08
CA PHE A 202 -2.18 15.00 -14.06
C PHE A 202 -1.30 13.86 -14.60
N ARG A 203 -0.58 14.11 -15.71
CA ARG A 203 0.35 13.12 -16.29
C ARG A 203 1.48 12.77 -15.33
N LYS A 204 2.06 13.76 -14.64
CA LYS A 204 3.14 13.53 -13.67
C LYS A 204 2.63 12.70 -12.48
N LEU A 205 1.46 13.04 -11.95
CA LEU A 205 0.83 12.26 -10.87
C LEU A 205 0.51 10.83 -11.29
N MET A 206 -0.01 10.63 -12.50
CA MET A 206 -0.27 9.32 -13.08
C MET A 206 1.02 8.49 -13.22
N ASP A 207 2.09 9.11 -13.73
CA ASP A 207 3.40 8.47 -13.85
C ASP A 207 3.97 8.09 -12.47
N GLU A 208 3.90 8.96 -11.48
CA GLU A 208 4.35 8.71 -10.10
C GLU A 208 3.61 7.54 -9.44
N VAL A 209 2.29 7.51 -9.56
CA VAL A 209 1.46 6.41 -9.02
C VAL A 209 1.80 5.08 -9.71
N ARG A 210 1.83 5.08 -11.04
CA ARG A 210 2.14 3.87 -11.82
C ARG A 210 3.56 3.37 -11.58
N GLU A 211 4.53 4.27 -11.45
CA GLU A 211 5.92 3.90 -11.13
C GLU A 211 6.00 3.21 -9.77
N THR A 212 5.42 3.81 -8.74
CA THR A 212 5.42 3.26 -7.38
C THR A 212 4.81 1.86 -7.35
N LEU A 213 3.62 1.70 -7.92
CA LEU A 213 2.92 0.41 -7.94
C LEU A 213 3.63 -0.62 -8.84
N ALA A 214 4.26 -0.19 -9.94
CA ALA A 214 5.06 -1.08 -10.79
C ALA A 214 6.24 -1.68 -10.02
N LEU A 215 6.97 -0.85 -9.26
CA LEU A 215 8.09 -1.30 -8.43
C LEU A 215 7.63 -2.30 -7.37
N GLU A 216 6.54 -1.97 -6.69
CA GLU A 216 5.92 -2.83 -5.69
C GLU A 216 5.51 -4.19 -6.26
N LEU A 217 4.81 -4.19 -7.39
CA LEU A 217 4.34 -5.43 -8.02
C LEU A 217 5.49 -6.29 -8.57
N ILE A 218 6.53 -5.66 -9.16
CA ILE A 218 7.68 -6.39 -9.70
C ILE A 218 8.50 -7.03 -8.59
N GLN A 219 8.70 -6.34 -7.46
CA GLN A 219 9.49 -6.83 -6.33
C GLN A 219 8.72 -7.76 -5.40
N GLY A 220 7.44 -7.47 -5.20
CA GLY A 220 6.61 -8.14 -4.19
C GLY A 220 5.81 -9.33 -4.73
N THR A 221 5.83 -9.58 -6.06
CA THR A 221 5.01 -10.64 -6.65
C THR A 221 5.71 -11.35 -7.80
N ASN A 222 5.26 -12.57 -8.09
CA ASN A 222 5.65 -13.33 -9.29
C ASN A 222 4.69 -13.13 -10.47
N LEU A 223 3.90 -12.05 -10.45
CA LEU A 223 3.02 -11.73 -11.57
C LEU A 223 3.83 -11.56 -12.85
N SER A 224 3.26 -11.98 -13.99
CA SER A 224 3.86 -11.68 -15.28
C SER A 224 3.92 -10.16 -15.49
N LEU A 225 4.90 -9.68 -16.25
CA LEU A 225 4.97 -8.26 -16.58
C LEU A 225 3.77 -7.80 -17.42
N GLU A 226 3.13 -8.73 -18.11
CA GLU A 226 1.88 -8.50 -18.83
C GLU A 226 0.73 -8.24 -17.83
N ASP A 227 0.56 -9.10 -16.81
CA ASP A 227 -0.45 -8.90 -15.76
C ASP A 227 -0.23 -7.59 -15.01
N ILE A 228 1.04 -7.26 -14.70
CA ILE A 228 1.39 -5.99 -14.06
C ILE A 228 1.00 -4.81 -14.95
N SER A 229 1.30 -4.88 -16.25
CA SER A 229 0.94 -3.86 -17.23
C SER A 229 -0.57 -3.57 -17.23
N TYR A 230 -1.39 -4.61 -17.30
CA TYR A 230 -2.86 -4.47 -17.29
C TYR A 230 -3.37 -3.90 -15.96
N ARG A 231 -2.83 -4.35 -14.83
CA ARG A 231 -3.19 -3.84 -13.49
C ARG A 231 -2.84 -2.37 -13.29
N LEU A 232 -1.83 -1.88 -13.99
CA LEU A 232 -1.44 -0.46 -14.00
C LEU A 232 -2.23 0.37 -15.01
N GLY A 233 -3.25 -0.22 -15.66
CA GLY A 233 -4.13 0.45 -16.61
C GLY A 233 -3.46 0.76 -17.96
N TYR A 234 -2.50 -0.06 -18.39
CA TYR A 234 -1.97 0.01 -19.76
C TYR A 234 -2.77 -0.90 -20.67
N SER A 235 -3.07 -0.40 -21.87
CA SER A 235 -3.76 -1.16 -22.92
C SER A 235 -2.88 -2.26 -23.54
N ASP A 236 -1.56 -2.08 -23.46
CA ASP A 236 -0.57 -3.04 -23.96
C ASP A 236 0.73 -2.98 -23.15
N THR A 237 1.44 -4.09 -23.14
CA THR A 237 2.70 -4.27 -22.41
C THR A 237 3.84 -3.40 -22.94
N ALA A 238 3.84 -3.07 -24.23
CA ALA A 238 4.91 -2.26 -24.82
C ALA A 238 4.89 -0.83 -24.26
N ASN A 239 3.71 -0.24 -24.10
CA ASN A 239 3.53 1.07 -23.49
C ASN A 239 4.01 1.09 -22.03
N PHE A 240 3.74 0.04 -21.25
CA PHE A 240 4.30 -0.12 -19.91
C PHE A 240 5.83 -0.18 -19.92
N PHE A 241 6.43 -1.00 -20.80
CA PHE A 241 7.89 -1.13 -20.91
C PHE A 241 8.56 0.22 -21.25
N HIS A 242 7.97 0.98 -22.19
CA HIS A 242 8.44 2.32 -22.53
C HIS A 242 8.35 3.29 -21.35
N ALA A 243 7.22 3.28 -20.63
CA ALA A 243 7.03 4.11 -19.45
C ALA A 243 8.04 3.74 -18.34
N PHE A 244 8.17 2.47 -18.01
CA PHE A 244 9.10 2.00 -16.99
C PHE A 244 10.56 2.35 -17.32
N LYS A 245 10.98 2.16 -18.59
CA LYS A 245 12.32 2.55 -19.03
C LYS A 245 12.54 4.07 -18.94
N ARG A 246 11.50 4.88 -19.17
CA ARG A 246 11.56 6.34 -18.98
C ARG A 246 11.74 6.71 -17.51
N TRP A 247 11.08 5.99 -16.59
CA TRP A 247 11.16 6.26 -15.15
C TRP A 247 12.49 5.82 -14.54
N LYS A 248 12.93 4.60 -14.86
CA LYS A 248 14.07 3.95 -14.19
C LYS A 248 15.36 3.89 -15.02
N GLY A 249 15.31 4.20 -16.31
CA GLY A 249 16.47 4.09 -17.21
C GLY A 249 16.70 2.69 -17.80
N PHE A 250 16.05 1.65 -17.29
CA PHE A 250 16.16 0.26 -17.73
C PHE A 250 14.79 -0.43 -17.81
N THR A 251 14.76 -1.64 -18.39
CA THR A 251 13.50 -2.37 -18.61
C THR A 251 12.99 -3.06 -17.33
N PRO A 252 11.67 -3.35 -17.22
CA PRO A 252 11.10 -4.10 -16.10
C PRO A 252 11.74 -5.49 -15.92
N ASN A 253 12.07 -6.18 -17.02
CA ASN A 253 12.78 -7.46 -17.00
C ASN A 253 14.16 -7.36 -16.33
N HIS A 254 14.89 -6.29 -16.64
CA HIS A 254 16.21 -6.05 -16.05
C HIS A 254 16.09 -5.75 -14.56
N PHE A 255 15.08 -4.95 -14.19
CA PHE A 255 14.82 -4.61 -12.80
C PHE A 255 14.47 -5.86 -11.97
N ARG A 256 13.63 -6.75 -12.49
CA ARG A 256 13.27 -8.02 -11.81
C ARG A 256 14.50 -8.87 -11.54
N LYS A 257 15.37 -9.07 -12.55
CA LYS A 257 16.60 -9.88 -12.42
C LYS A 257 17.65 -9.37 -11.43
N ILE A 258 17.65 -8.07 -11.15
CA ILE A 258 18.58 -7.48 -10.17
C ILE A 258 18.07 -7.70 -8.74
N ASN A 259 16.75 -7.88 -8.58
CA ASN A 259 16.11 -7.97 -7.26
C ASN A 259 15.63 -9.41 -6.92
N ASP A 260 15.79 -10.36 -7.86
CA ASP A 260 15.71 -11.82 -7.62
C ASP A 260 17.06 -12.34 -7.09
#